data_96bc004ef79e8e4fbf4a34b3cbe5b7a2
#
_entry.id   96bc004ef79e8e4fbf4a34b3cbe5b7a2
#
_cell.length_a   1.000
_cell.length_b   1.000
_cell.length_c   1.000
_cell.angle_alpha   90.00
_cell.angle_beta   90.00
_cell.angle_gamma   90.00
#
_symmetry.space_group_name_H-M   'P 1'
#
loop_
_entity.id
_entity.type
_entity.pdbx_description
1 polymer ?
#
loop_
_entity_poly.entity_id
_entity_poly.type
_entity_poly.pdbx_seq_one_letter_code
_entity_poly.pdbx_strand_id
1 'polypeptide(L)'
;MSEHPIDPAMPLDRLDMMLVASDLVESRSKAQRLIKAGHVRVDGETITKPSFMVKAGHCELAVDKGDDYVSRGAYKLLGAFKAFADDGLTGPQSLECLDIGASTGGFTDVLLRGGAARVVALDVGHGQLDPRIAGDNRVIEMSGVNIREVTADDLPYRPAMIVSDVSFISLTYVIPVIA
;
A
#
# COMPACT_ATOMS: atom_id res chain seq x y z
N MET A 1 -7.05 25.01 -36.16
CA MET A 1 -7.95 24.30 -35.23
C MET A 1 -8.80 23.37 -36.10
N SER A 2 -8.41 22.12 -36.18
CA SER A 2 -9.12 21.11 -36.99
C SER A 2 -9.99 20.30 -36.04
N GLU A 3 -11.27 20.65 -35.98
CA GLU A 3 -12.29 19.81 -35.38
C GLU A 3 -12.42 18.54 -36.24
N HIS A 4 -11.90 17.42 -35.74
CA HIS A 4 -12.21 16.13 -36.33
C HIS A 4 -13.64 15.76 -35.94
N PRO A 5 -14.50 15.45 -36.90
CA PRO A 5 -15.89 15.07 -36.63
C PRO A 5 -15.89 13.76 -35.82
N ILE A 6 -16.58 13.77 -34.70
CA ILE A 6 -16.76 12.62 -33.83
C ILE A 6 -17.59 11.58 -34.61
N ASP A 7 -16.96 10.42 -34.91
CA ASP A 7 -17.67 9.28 -35.51
C ASP A 7 -18.68 8.72 -34.48
N PRO A 8 -19.99 8.74 -34.78
CA PRO A 8 -21.01 8.22 -33.86
C PRO A 8 -20.98 6.69 -33.70
N ALA A 9 -20.18 5.98 -34.50
CA ALA A 9 -20.13 4.50 -34.52
C ALA A 9 -18.98 3.93 -33.62
N MET A 10 -18.23 4.75 -32.91
CA MET A 10 -17.20 4.22 -32.04
C MET A 10 -17.77 3.50 -30.81
N PRO A 11 -17.27 2.27 -30.51
CA PRO A 11 -17.74 1.51 -29.36
C PRO A 11 -17.49 2.26 -28.06
N LEU A 12 -18.51 2.28 -27.21
CA LEU A 12 -18.40 2.74 -25.83
C LEU A 12 -17.96 1.57 -24.96
N ASP A 13 -16.90 1.78 -24.20
CA ASP A 13 -16.41 0.81 -23.23
C ASP A 13 -16.64 1.29 -21.80
N ARG A 14 -16.72 0.34 -20.89
CA ARG A 14 -16.84 0.65 -19.47
C ARG A 14 -15.52 1.22 -18.95
N LEU A 15 -15.61 2.24 -18.11
CA LEU A 15 -14.43 2.90 -17.51
C LEU A 15 -13.53 1.90 -16.76
N ASP A 16 -14.12 0.96 -15.99
CA ASP A 16 -13.34 -0.05 -15.26
C ASP A 16 -12.54 -0.99 -16.18
N MET A 17 -13.03 -1.25 -17.38
CA MET A 17 -12.32 -2.05 -18.39
C MET A 17 -11.31 -1.21 -19.17
N MET A 18 -11.67 0.02 -19.51
CA MET A 18 -10.81 0.94 -20.25
C MET A 18 -9.51 1.25 -19.49
N LEU A 19 -9.58 1.46 -18.16
CA LEU A 19 -8.41 1.72 -17.33
C LEU A 19 -7.40 0.56 -17.36
N VAL A 20 -7.89 -0.68 -17.43
CA VAL A 20 -7.02 -1.86 -17.55
C VAL A 20 -6.46 -1.98 -18.97
N ALA A 21 -7.29 -1.78 -19.99
CA ALA A 21 -6.87 -1.84 -21.40
C ALA A 21 -5.83 -0.76 -21.77
N SER A 22 -5.82 0.36 -21.04
CA SER A 22 -4.85 1.46 -21.21
C SER A 22 -3.63 1.33 -20.30
N ASP A 23 -3.43 0.21 -19.62
CA ASP A 23 -2.33 -0.04 -18.66
C ASP A 23 -2.25 1.00 -17.51
N LEU A 24 -3.32 1.74 -17.28
CA LEU A 24 -3.39 2.70 -16.18
C LEU A 24 -3.57 2.01 -14.82
N VAL A 25 -4.14 0.81 -14.82
CA VAL A 25 -4.39 0.00 -13.61
C VAL A 25 -4.19 -1.48 -13.93
N GLU A 26 -3.58 -2.24 -13.01
CA GLU A 26 -3.17 -3.63 -13.23
C GLU A 26 -4.34 -4.64 -13.25
N SER A 27 -5.51 -4.27 -12.68
CA SER A 27 -6.66 -5.16 -12.62
C SER A 27 -7.98 -4.41 -12.54
N ARG A 28 -9.05 -5.08 -13.01
CA ARG A 28 -10.40 -4.53 -12.98
C ARG A 28 -10.90 -4.27 -11.54
N SER A 29 -10.54 -5.12 -10.60
CA SER A 29 -10.89 -4.93 -9.18
C SER A 29 -10.25 -3.67 -8.61
N LYS A 30 -8.97 -3.40 -8.97
CA LYS A 30 -8.27 -2.17 -8.58
C LYS A 30 -8.91 -0.95 -9.26
N ALA A 31 -9.23 -1.04 -10.55
CA ALA A 31 -9.94 0.02 -11.28
C ALA A 31 -11.25 0.40 -10.59
N GLN A 32 -12.09 -0.59 -10.27
CA GLN A 32 -13.37 -0.35 -9.59
C GLN A 32 -13.21 0.30 -8.22
N ARG A 33 -12.18 -0.07 -7.46
CA ARG A 33 -11.88 0.53 -6.16
C ARG A 33 -11.47 1.99 -6.30
N LEU A 34 -10.55 2.30 -7.22
CA LEU A 34 -10.08 3.67 -7.47
C LEU A 34 -11.20 4.57 -7.99
N ILE A 35 -12.05 4.08 -8.90
CA ILE A 35 -13.21 4.82 -9.40
C ILE A 35 -14.18 5.14 -8.25
N LYS A 36 -14.57 4.14 -7.45
CA LYS A 36 -15.49 4.34 -6.31
C LYS A 36 -14.93 5.30 -5.26
N ALA A 37 -13.62 5.35 -5.11
CA ALA A 37 -12.93 6.26 -4.19
C ALA A 37 -12.76 7.69 -4.75
N GLY A 38 -13.17 7.96 -6.00
CA GLY A 38 -13.07 9.27 -6.62
C GLY A 38 -11.66 9.61 -7.14
N HIS A 39 -10.79 8.62 -7.31
CA HIS A 39 -9.41 8.78 -7.79
C HIS A 39 -9.28 8.73 -9.31
N VAL A 40 -10.39 8.68 -10.05
CA VAL A 40 -10.39 8.62 -11.52
C VAL A 40 -11.10 9.83 -12.09
N ARG A 41 -10.46 10.46 -13.06
CA ARG A 41 -11.03 11.55 -13.83
C ARG A 41 -11.13 11.17 -15.30
N VAL A 42 -12.21 11.60 -15.93
CA VAL A 42 -12.43 11.50 -17.37
C VAL A 42 -12.65 12.93 -17.88
N ASP A 43 -11.81 13.38 -18.81
CA ASP A 43 -11.83 14.76 -19.33
C ASP A 43 -11.84 15.83 -18.21
N GLY A 44 -11.09 15.57 -17.12
CA GLY A 44 -10.98 16.43 -15.94
C GLY A 44 -12.08 16.25 -14.89
N GLU A 45 -13.19 15.58 -15.20
CA GLU A 45 -14.28 15.32 -14.25
C GLU A 45 -14.06 14.04 -13.44
N THR A 46 -14.28 14.11 -12.12
CA THR A 46 -14.19 12.94 -11.24
C THR A 46 -15.36 11.99 -11.44
N ILE A 47 -15.08 10.75 -11.81
CA ILE A 47 -16.09 9.71 -12.01
C ILE A 47 -16.01 8.68 -10.88
N THR A 48 -17.17 8.39 -10.26
CA THR A 48 -17.28 7.40 -9.16
C THR A 48 -18.03 6.13 -9.53
N LYS A 49 -18.56 6.05 -10.77
CA LYS A 49 -19.31 4.89 -11.26
C LYS A 49 -18.44 4.01 -12.16
N PRO A 50 -18.07 2.77 -11.75
CA PRO A 50 -17.19 1.90 -12.55
C PRO A 50 -17.76 1.52 -13.93
N SER A 51 -19.09 1.49 -14.06
CA SER A 51 -19.77 1.22 -15.33
C SER A 51 -20.02 2.48 -16.17
N PHE A 52 -19.41 3.61 -15.85
CA PHE A 52 -19.45 4.80 -16.70
C PHE A 52 -18.92 4.45 -18.09
N MET A 53 -19.60 4.91 -19.12
CA MET A 53 -19.24 4.59 -20.50
C MET A 53 -18.35 5.68 -21.07
N VAL A 54 -17.20 5.27 -21.61
CA VAL A 54 -16.19 6.14 -22.22
C VAL A 54 -15.93 5.73 -23.68
N LYS A 55 -15.55 6.69 -24.52
CA LYS A 55 -15.14 6.42 -25.91
C LYS A 55 -13.64 6.15 -25.93
N ALA A 56 -13.25 4.98 -26.41
CA ALA A 56 -11.85 4.60 -26.56
C ALA A 56 -11.09 5.60 -27.44
N GLY A 57 -9.96 6.10 -26.95
CA GLY A 57 -9.08 7.06 -27.68
C GLY A 57 -9.63 8.48 -27.86
N HIS A 58 -10.80 8.82 -27.26
CA HIS A 58 -11.41 10.13 -27.37
C HIS A 58 -11.73 10.80 -26.02
N CYS A 59 -11.20 10.26 -24.93
CA CYS A 59 -11.26 10.89 -23.61
C CYS A 59 -9.89 10.85 -22.97
N GLU A 60 -9.59 11.89 -22.21
CA GLU A 60 -8.42 11.92 -21.35
C GLU A 60 -8.74 11.18 -20.04
N LEU A 61 -7.99 10.11 -19.79
CA LEU A 61 -8.12 9.34 -18.55
C LEU A 61 -6.98 9.71 -17.61
N ALA A 62 -7.33 10.21 -16.43
CA ALA A 62 -6.36 10.47 -15.36
C ALA A 62 -6.72 9.62 -14.15
N VAL A 63 -5.72 8.91 -13.62
CA VAL A 63 -5.84 8.11 -12.42
C VAL A 63 -4.92 8.69 -11.36
N ASP A 64 -5.52 9.22 -10.30
CA ASP A 64 -4.81 9.48 -9.07
C ASP A 64 -4.64 8.14 -8.34
N LYS A 65 -3.48 7.51 -8.52
CA LYS A 65 -3.19 6.22 -7.86
C LYS A 65 -3.10 6.39 -6.34
N GLY A 66 -3.14 7.64 -5.86
CA GLY A 66 -2.94 7.97 -4.46
C GLY A 66 -1.58 7.44 -3.98
N ASP A 67 -1.46 7.33 -2.70
CA ASP A 67 -0.38 6.55 -2.09
C ASP A 67 -0.70 5.07 -2.29
N ASP A 68 -0.28 4.46 -3.40
CA ASP A 68 -0.59 3.07 -3.79
C ASP A 68 0.11 2.06 -2.85
N TYR A 69 -0.22 2.16 -1.58
CA TYR A 69 0.26 1.24 -0.55
C TYR A 69 -0.30 -0.17 -0.78
N VAL A 70 0.51 -1.18 -0.46
CA VAL A 70 0.14 -2.59 -0.63
C VAL A 70 -1.09 -3.00 0.17
N SER A 71 -1.41 -2.29 1.25
CA SER A 71 -2.64 -2.53 2.01
C SER A 71 -3.18 -1.26 2.68
N ARG A 72 -4.47 -1.31 3.07
CA ARG A 72 -5.12 -0.24 3.84
C ARG A 72 -4.52 -0.06 5.25
N GLY A 73 -3.82 -1.08 5.77
CA GLY A 73 -3.09 -1.00 7.03
C GLY A 73 -2.11 0.17 7.06
N ALA A 74 -1.49 0.48 5.92
CA ALA A 74 -0.57 1.60 5.77
C ALA A 74 -1.10 2.92 6.35
N TYR A 75 -2.38 3.21 6.14
CA TYR A 75 -2.99 4.46 6.63
C TYR A 75 -3.07 4.55 8.15
N LYS A 76 -3.05 3.42 8.88
CA LYS A 76 -2.97 3.42 10.35
C LYS A 76 -1.62 3.98 10.80
N LEU A 77 -0.52 3.50 10.22
CA LEU A 77 0.82 3.96 10.56
C LEU A 77 1.06 5.41 10.14
N LEU A 78 0.61 5.81 8.95
CA LEU A 78 0.63 7.21 8.51
C LEU A 78 -0.15 8.11 9.47
N GLY A 79 -1.33 7.64 9.90
CA GLY A 79 -2.14 8.34 10.90
C GLY A 79 -1.41 8.50 12.24
N ALA A 80 -0.70 7.47 12.69
CA ALA A 80 0.12 7.51 13.90
C ALA A 80 1.27 8.52 13.78
N PHE A 81 2.05 8.50 12.69
CA PHE A 81 3.11 9.48 12.46
C PHE A 81 2.58 10.91 12.48
N LYS A 82 1.42 11.13 11.85
CA LYS A 82 0.78 12.46 11.86
C LYS A 82 0.28 12.86 13.25
N ALA A 83 -0.36 11.95 13.95
CA ALA A 83 -1.02 12.25 15.23
C ALA A 83 -0.01 12.52 16.36
N PHE A 84 1.14 11.85 16.34
CA PHE A 84 2.14 11.91 17.41
C PHE A 84 3.43 12.65 17.01
N ALA A 85 3.42 13.38 15.89
CA ALA A 85 4.57 14.16 15.45
C ALA A 85 5.00 15.18 16.50
N ASP A 86 4.04 15.89 17.09
CA ASP A 86 4.27 16.91 18.14
C ASP A 86 4.72 16.27 19.47
N ASP A 87 4.44 14.97 19.68
CA ASP A 87 4.88 14.19 20.83
C ASP A 87 6.28 13.56 20.61
N GLY A 88 6.94 13.88 19.50
CA GLY A 88 8.30 13.46 19.19
C GLY A 88 8.40 12.15 18.42
N LEU A 89 7.30 11.59 17.90
CA LEU A 89 7.36 10.45 17.00
C LEU A 89 7.92 10.90 15.63
N THR A 90 9.18 10.53 15.37
CA THR A 90 9.85 10.84 14.11
C THR A 90 9.59 9.75 13.06
N GLY A 91 9.79 10.10 11.78
CA GLY A 91 9.72 9.13 10.69
C GLY A 91 10.88 8.11 10.70
N PRO A 92 10.79 7.06 9.89
CA PRO A 92 11.74 5.93 9.86
C PRO A 92 13.03 6.24 9.09
N GLN A 93 13.30 7.49 8.70
CA GLN A 93 14.43 7.87 7.85
C GLN A 93 15.75 7.34 8.40
N SER A 94 16.44 6.51 7.60
CA SER A 94 17.73 5.87 7.90
C SER A 94 17.72 4.93 9.12
N LEU A 95 16.55 4.57 9.64
CA LEU A 95 16.42 3.65 10.78
C LEU A 95 16.36 2.19 10.32
N GLU A 96 16.82 1.30 11.18
CA GLU A 96 16.58 -0.14 11.12
C GLU A 96 15.27 -0.43 11.87
N CYS A 97 14.30 -1.00 11.17
CA CYS A 97 12.94 -1.14 11.67
C CYS A 97 12.52 -2.61 11.81
N LEU A 98 11.56 -2.86 12.71
CA LEU A 98 10.87 -4.13 12.86
C LEU A 98 9.37 -3.90 12.72
N ASP A 99 8.73 -4.63 11.80
CA ASP A 99 7.28 -4.67 11.60
C ASP A 99 6.75 -6.01 12.11
N ILE A 100 6.01 -5.98 13.23
CA ILE A 100 5.46 -7.17 13.87
C ILE A 100 4.01 -7.34 13.44
N GLY A 101 3.72 -8.47 12.79
CA GLY A 101 2.43 -8.72 12.14
C GLY A 101 2.37 -8.06 10.77
N ALA A 102 3.45 -8.21 9.99
CA ALA A 102 3.61 -7.53 8.70
C ALA A 102 2.51 -7.85 7.68
N SER A 103 1.95 -9.07 7.73
CA SER A 103 0.88 -9.53 6.83
C SER A 103 1.22 -9.25 5.36
N THR A 104 0.41 -8.45 4.65
CA THR A 104 0.69 -8.05 3.26
C THR A 104 1.78 -6.98 3.13
N GLY A 105 2.32 -6.46 4.23
CA GLY A 105 3.40 -5.48 4.22
C GLY A 105 2.96 -4.01 4.23
N GLY A 106 1.75 -3.70 4.71
CA GLY A 106 1.24 -2.33 4.70
C GLY A 106 2.08 -1.37 5.54
N PHE A 107 2.48 -1.76 6.75
CA PHE A 107 3.37 -0.95 7.59
C PHE A 107 4.79 -0.94 7.02
N THR A 108 5.28 -2.09 6.57
CA THR A 108 6.60 -2.20 5.90
C THR A 108 6.70 -1.24 4.71
N ASP A 109 5.65 -1.13 3.86
CA ASP A 109 5.61 -0.19 2.71
C ASP A 109 5.74 1.27 3.18
N VAL A 110 5.05 1.65 4.25
CA VAL A 110 5.19 3.01 4.84
C VAL A 110 6.60 3.26 5.35
N LEU A 111 7.21 2.29 6.03
CA LEU A 111 8.58 2.40 6.53
C LEU A 111 9.58 2.55 5.38
N LEU A 112 9.45 1.74 4.33
CA LEU A 112 10.32 1.79 3.15
C LEU A 112 10.23 3.13 2.41
N ARG A 113 8.99 3.63 2.18
CA ARG A 113 8.76 4.94 1.55
C ARG A 113 9.21 6.10 2.43
N GLY A 114 9.13 5.93 3.74
CA GLY A 114 9.66 6.89 4.73
C GLY A 114 11.18 6.87 4.86
N GLY A 115 11.88 6.05 4.06
CA GLY A 115 13.35 6.03 4.00
C GLY A 115 14.02 5.14 5.04
N ALA A 116 13.34 4.13 5.58
CA ALA A 116 13.97 3.13 6.44
C ALA A 116 15.19 2.50 5.74
N ALA A 117 16.27 2.31 6.51
CA ALA A 117 17.49 1.68 6.02
C ALA A 117 17.26 0.18 5.75
N ARG A 118 16.60 -0.49 6.68
CA ARG A 118 16.19 -1.90 6.56
C ARG A 118 14.91 -2.13 7.37
N VAL A 119 14.12 -3.12 6.98
CA VAL A 119 12.91 -3.53 7.70
C VAL A 119 12.88 -5.05 7.84
N VAL A 120 12.82 -5.54 9.07
CA VAL A 120 12.41 -6.93 9.34
C VAL A 120 10.89 -6.96 9.31
N ALA A 121 10.33 -7.74 8.39
CA ALA A 121 8.89 -7.99 8.26
C ALA A 121 8.59 -9.37 8.90
N LEU A 122 8.11 -9.35 10.14
CA LEU A 122 7.86 -10.55 10.93
C LEU A 122 6.37 -10.88 10.96
N ASP A 123 6.02 -12.13 10.62
CA ASP A 123 4.66 -12.61 10.70
C ASP A 123 4.60 -14.11 11.01
N VAL A 124 3.56 -14.52 11.73
CA VAL A 124 3.27 -15.94 12.00
C VAL A 124 2.77 -16.67 10.76
N GLY A 125 2.21 -15.97 9.80
CA GLY A 125 1.79 -16.49 8.50
C GLY A 125 2.96 -16.69 7.54
N HIS A 126 2.69 -17.38 6.42
CA HIS A 126 3.68 -17.63 5.38
C HIS A 126 3.21 -17.04 4.05
N GLY A 127 4.14 -16.46 3.27
CA GLY A 127 3.90 -16.02 1.90
C GLY A 127 2.80 -14.97 1.77
N GLN A 128 2.62 -14.12 2.77
CA GLN A 128 1.60 -13.08 2.78
C GLN A 128 2.08 -11.75 2.21
N LEU A 129 3.39 -11.48 2.25
CA LEU A 129 3.93 -10.22 1.76
C LEU A 129 3.61 -10.00 0.27
N ASP A 130 3.20 -8.78 -0.06
CA ASP A 130 3.06 -8.37 -1.46
C ASP A 130 4.40 -8.51 -2.17
N PRO A 131 4.45 -9.04 -3.41
CA PRO A 131 5.69 -9.25 -4.16
C PRO A 131 6.55 -7.99 -4.31
N ARG A 132 5.95 -6.79 -4.31
CA ARG A 132 6.68 -5.51 -4.35
C ARG A 132 7.47 -5.26 -3.07
N ILE A 133 6.94 -5.72 -1.93
CA ILE A 133 7.60 -5.60 -0.63
C ILE A 133 8.64 -6.69 -0.47
N ALA A 134 8.28 -7.93 -0.76
CA ALA A 134 9.21 -9.08 -0.67
C ALA A 134 10.42 -8.94 -1.61
N GLY A 135 10.27 -8.22 -2.73
CA GLY A 135 11.36 -7.96 -3.70
C GLY A 135 12.26 -6.77 -3.35
N ASP A 136 11.95 -5.98 -2.33
CA ASP A 136 12.80 -4.86 -1.91
C ASP A 136 14.01 -5.38 -1.11
N ASN A 137 15.23 -5.05 -1.54
CA ASN A 137 16.47 -5.53 -0.94
C ASN A 137 16.72 -5.04 0.51
N ARG A 138 15.92 -4.09 0.98
CA ARG A 138 15.94 -3.59 2.37
C ARG A 138 15.06 -4.43 3.29
N VAL A 139 14.22 -5.32 2.74
CA VAL A 139 13.29 -6.15 3.52
C VAL A 139 13.93 -7.48 3.85
N ILE A 140 13.82 -7.87 5.12
CA ILE A 140 14.18 -9.19 5.63
C ILE A 140 12.87 -9.83 6.10
N GLU A 141 12.38 -10.80 5.33
CA GLU A 141 11.15 -11.51 5.68
C GLU A 141 11.44 -12.59 6.73
N MET A 142 10.69 -12.55 7.83
CA MET A 142 10.66 -13.57 8.88
C MET A 142 9.25 -14.16 8.98
N SER A 143 8.90 -15.01 8.02
CA SER A 143 7.61 -15.71 7.93
C SER A 143 7.56 -16.94 8.81
N GLY A 144 6.36 -17.24 9.35
CA GLY A 144 6.13 -18.40 10.22
C GLY A 144 6.73 -18.24 11.62
N VAL A 145 7.05 -17.02 12.02
CA VAL A 145 7.71 -16.71 13.30
C VAL A 145 6.72 -16.12 14.27
N ASN A 146 6.57 -16.75 15.43
CA ASN A 146 5.74 -16.23 16.51
C ASN A 146 6.57 -15.25 17.34
N ILE A 147 6.15 -13.99 17.42
CA ILE A 147 6.85 -12.94 18.18
C ILE A 147 7.10 -13.33 19.64
N ARG A 148 6.27 -14.18 20.24
CA ARG A 148 6.44 -14.63 21.63
C ARG A 148 7.66 -15.53 21.86
N GLU A 149 8.23 -16.06 20.78
CA GLU A 149 9.37 -16.98 20.76
C GLU A 149 10.66 -16.29 20.29
N VAL A 150 10.55 -15.02 19.87
CA VAL A 150 11.68 -14.23 19.36
C VAL A 150 12.45 -13.58 20.51
N THR A 151 13.75 -13.64 20.42
CA THR A 151 14.69 -12.93 21.30
C THR A 151 15.47 -11.89 20.49
N ALA A 152 16.18 -11.01 21.15
CA ALA A 152 17.03 -10.03 20.48
C ALA A 152 18.11 -10.68 19.59
N ASP A 153 18.57 -11.87 19.96
CA ASP A 153 19.60 -12.61 19.22
C ASP A 153 19.07 -13.28 17.93
N ASP A 154 17.75 -13.44 17.83
CA ASP A 154 17.12 -13.99 16.63
C ASP A 154 16.94 -12.94 15.52
N LEU A 155 17.07 -11.65 15.86
CA LEU A 155 16.94 -10.55 14.92
C LEU A 155 18.28 -10.25 14.24
N PRO A 156 18.29 -9.92 12.94
CA PRO A 156 19.51 -9.62 12.19
C PRO A 156 20.19 -8.30 12.65
N TYR A 157 19.49 -7.49 13.43
CA TYR A 157 19.96 -6.24 14.03
C TYR A 157 19.03 -5.81 15.19
N ARG A 158 19.52 -4.92 16.02
CA ARG A 158 18.68 -4.26 17.04
C ARG A 158 17.86 -3.15 16.40
N PRO A 159 16.52 -3.28 16.30
CA PRO A 159 15.71 -2.26 15.65
C PRO A 159 15.69 -0.95 16.44
N ALA A 160 15.81 0.18 15.73
CA ALA A 160 15.68 1.51 16.29
C ALA A 160 14.21 2.00 16.29
N MET A 161 13.37 1.38 15.45
CA MET A 161 11.93 1.61 15.43
C MET A 161 11.20 0.29 15.32
N ILE A 162 10.15 0.12 16.13
CA ILE A 162 9.28 -1.06 16.12
C ILE A 162 7.86 -0.60 15.89
N VAL A 163 7.19 -1.22 14.92
CA VAL A 163 5.77 -1.00 14.62
C VAL A 163 5.03 -2.33 14.69
N SER A 164 3.75 -2.29 15.04
CA SER A 164 2.94 -3.50 15.17
C SER A 164 1.46 -3.26 14.86
N ASP A 165 0.87 -4.11 14.03
CA ASP A 165 -0.58 -4.19 13.80
C ASP A 165 -1.04 -5.65 13.87
N VAL A 166 -0.99 -6.21 15.07
CA VAL A 166 -1.30 -7.62 15.32
C VAL A 166 -2.77 -7.85 15.60
N SER A 167 -3.28 -8.99 15.15
CA SER A 167 -4.62 -9.49 15.44
C SER A 167 -4.54 -10.77 16.24
N PHE A 168 -5.56 -11.03 17.08
CA PHE A 168 -5.70 -12.27 17.86
C PHE A 168 -4.62 -12.53 18.91
N ILE A 169 -3.80 -11.53 19.26
CA ILE A 169 -2.81 -11.59 20.33
C ILE A 169 -2.92 -10.33 21.20
N SER A 170 -2.78 -10.49 22.51
CA SER A 170 -2.70 -9.33 23.42
C SER A 170 -1.32 -8.68 23.32
N LEU A 171 -1.28 -7.35 23.29
CA LEU A 171 -0.03 -6.59 23.37
C LEU A 171 0.77 -6.89 24.64
N THR A 172 0.14 -7.39 25.70
CA THR A 172 0.84 -7.84 26.91
C THR A 172 1.82 -8.98 26.67
N TYR A 173 1.70 -9.70 25.56
CA TYR A 173 2.66 -10.73 25.14
C TYR A 173 3.71 -10.21 24.15
N VAL A 174 3.45 -9.08 23.49
CA VAL A 174 4.35 -8.49 22.49
C VAL A 174 5.31 -7.51 23.17
N ILE A 175 4.80 -6.63 24.02
CA ILE A 175 5.59 -5.56 24.66
C ILE A 175 6.82 -6.10 25.42
N PRO A 176 6.73 -7.16 26.24
CA PRO A 176 7.91 -7.67 26.95
C PRO A 176 9.05 -8.17 26.08
N VAL A 177 8.74 -8.54 24.83
CA VAL A 177 9.74 -9.03 23.86
C VAL A 177 10.51 -7.87 23.23
N ILE A 178 9.89 -6.69 23.16
CA ILE A 178 10.41 -5.51 22.45
C ILE A 178 10.91 -4.40 23.40
N ALA A 179 10.74 -4.57 24.70
CA ALA A 179 11.19 -3.64 25.74
C ALA A 179 12.62 -3.96 26.17
#